data_32eee5c2c2ad3903d6cddb684070be28
#
_entry.id   32eee5c2c2ad3903d6cddb684070be28
#
_cell.length_a   1.000
_cell.length_b   1.000
_cell.length_c   1.000
_cell.angle_alpha   90.00
_cell.angle_beta   90.00
_cell.angle_gamma   90.00
#
_symmetry.space_group_name_H-M   'P 1'
#
loop_
_entity.id
_entity.type
_entity.pdbx_description
1 polymer ?
#
loop_
_entity_poly.entity_id
_entity_poly.type
_entity_poly.pdbx_seq_one_letter_code
_entity_poly.pdbx_strand_id
1 'polypeptide(L)'
;MKNKQHCLVVKPVVTKLSELKNLIKLCKKNQVYGAVEFHKRFDRQALILKDKYDSVSIGDPLYSWSEYSQKKIVPEKFFKSWVSKNNVFQYLGIHYVDLIRYITNSKPKKVIAIGQKNYLKGKNINTPDSIQAIIEWQNPQGISFTQTLLLNWVDPKNTTAMSDQNFKLVGTKGRIESDQKNRGVRIVEEGSYIEDINPDFCRVYGTIPGKIRWEGYGIESIKTFLKDIILIKKNKSLLKSLDEVRPTFKEALYSTAVLEAANYSLLNNSVWKKVKI
;
A
#
# COMPACT_ATOMS: atom_id res chain seq x y z
N MET A 1 -10.37 20.08 5.24
CA MET A 1 -9.25 20.73 5.95
C MET A 1 -9.45 22.24 6.13
N LYS A 2 -9.81 23.00 5.09
CA LYS A 2 -10.13 24.43 5.25
C LYS A 2 -11.24 24.66 6.32
N ASN A 3 -12.18 23.75 6.42
CA ASN A 3 -13.29 23.77 7.39
C ASN A 3 -12.93 23.10 8.74
N LYS A 4 -11.64 22.96 9.07
CA LYS A 4 -11.15 22.31 10.30
C LYS A 4 -11.63 20.86 10.49
N GLN A 5 -11.86 20.13 9.39
CA GLN A 5 -12.26 18.71 9.42
C GLN A 5 -11.05 17.80 9.38
N HIS A 6 -11.04 16.75 10.20
CA HIS A 6 -10.11 15.63 10.10
C HIS A 6 -10.42 14.84 8.82
N CYS A 7 -9.40 14.27 8.18
CA CYS A 7 -9.57 13.60 6.89
C CYS A 7 -8.85 12.23 6.87
N LEU A 8 -9.56 11.19 6.45
CA LEU A 8 -8.98 9.93 6.01
C LEU A 8 -9.09 9.89 4.48
N VAL A 9 -7.96 9.71 3.80
CA VAL A 9 -7.90 9.70 2.33
C VAL A 9 -7.39 8.35 1.86
N VAL A 10 -8.03 7.78 0.84
CA VAL A 10 -7.52 6.55 0.19
C VAL A 10 -6.22 6.86 -0.55
N LYS A 11 -5.30 5.92 -0.52
CA LYS A 11 -3.99 6.04 -1.21
C LYS A 11 -4.14 6.01 -2.76
N PRO A 12 -3.25 6.66 -3.50
CA PRO A 12 -2.33 7.69 -3.04
C PRO A 12 -3.09 8.96 -2.68
N VAL A 13 -2.60 9.69 -1.67
CA VAL A 13 -3.22 10.99 -1.31
C VAL A 13 -3.15 11.96 -2.48
N VAL A 14 -1.97 12.02 -3.11
CA VAL A 14 -1.64 12.81 -4.29
C VAL A 14 -0.49 12.12 -5.03
N THR A 15 -0.21 12.56 -6.26
CA THR A 15 0.90 12.01 -7.07
C THR A 15 2.15 12.88 -7.07
N LYS A 16 2.07 14.09 -6.51
CA LYS A 16 3.20 15.05 -6.43
C LYS A 16 3.52 15.38 -4.98
N LEU A 17 4.80 15.33 -4.64
CA LEU A 17 5.29 15.60 -3.29
C LEU A 17 4.99 17.03 -2.84
N SER A 18 5.07 18.01 -3.75
CA SER A 18 4.74 19.41 -3.46
C SER A 18 3.30 19.60 -2.99
N GLU A 19 2.36 18.87 -3.59
CA GLU A 19 0.93 18.90 -3.21
C GLU A 19 0.76 18.32 -1.81
N LEU A 20 1.41 17.19 -1.50
CA LEU A 20 1.36 16.59 -0.16
C LEU A 20 1.94 17.51 0.91
N LYS A 21 3.08 18.16 0.62
CA LYS A 21 3.69 19.15 1.53
C LYS A 21 2.72 20.30 1.83
N ASN A 22 1.95 20.75 0.84
CA ASN A 22 0.91 21.78 1.05
C ASN A 22 -0.23 21.28 1.92
N LEU A 23 -0.70 20.03 1.71
CA LEU A 23 -1.72 19.42 2.58
C LEU A 23 -1.24 19.29 4.03
N ILE A 24 0.01 18.87 4.25
CA ILE A 24 0.61 18.80 5.60
C ILE A 24 0.65 20.18 6.27
N LYS A 25 1.06 21.24 5.52
CA LYS A 25 1.03 22.61 6.03
C LYS A 25 -0.40 23.03 6.44
N LEU A 26 -1.41 22.69 5.63
CA LEU A 26 -2.82 22.96 5.95
C LEU A 26 -3.29 22.18 7.19
N CYS A 27 -2.91 20.91 7.33
CA CYS A 27 -3.20 20.14 8.53
C CYS A 27 -2.62 20.80 9.78
N LYS A 28 -1.34 21.18 9.73
CA LYS A 28 -0.66 21.85 10.84
C LYS A 28 -1.31 23.21 11.17
N LYS A 29 -1.56 24.05 10.18
CA LYS A 29 -2.18 25.36 10.35
C LYS A 29 -3.55 25.27 11.02
N ASN A 30 -4.37 24.29 10.62
CA ASN A 30 -5.74 24.15 11.10
C ASN A 30 -5.88 23.16 12.27
N GLN A 31 -4.76 22.60 12.76
CA GLN A 31 -4.74 21.59 13.83
C GLN A 31 -5.69 20.42 13.55
N VAL A 32 -5.64 19.90 12.33
CA VAL A 32 -6.45 18.75 11.89
C VAL A 32 -5.61 17.53 11.60
N TYR A 33 -6.18 16.36 11.86
CA TYR A 33 -5.59 15.07 11.55
C TYR A 33 -5.82 14.71 10.09
N GLY A 34 -4.75 14.50 9.35
CA GLY A 34 -4.75 13.96 8.00
C GLY A 34 -4.12 12.57 8.00
N ALA A 35 -4.94 11.56 7.73
CA ALA A 35 -4.53 10.17 7.66
C ALA A 35 -4.73 9.58 6.27
N VAL A 36 -3.96 8.54 5.96
CA VAL A 36 -4.05 7.78 4.72
C VAL A 36 -4.56 6.38 5.01
N GLU A 37 -5.48 5.92 4.18
CA GLU A 37 -6.00 4.56 4.26
C GLU A 37 -4.97 3.58 3.67
N PHE A 38 -3.91 3.29 4.43
CA PHE A 38 -2.95 2.21 4.21
C PHE A 38 -3.36 0.98 5.03
N HIS A 39 -4.49 0.38 4.66
CA HIS A 39 -5.11 -0.71 5.41
C HIS A 39 -4.18 -1.92 5.64
N LYS A 40 -3.20 -2.17 4.76
CA LYS A 40 -2.24 -3.26 4.95
C LYS A 40 -1.44 -3.16 6.26
N ARG A 41 -1.25 -1.96 6.82
CA ARG A 41 -0.61 -1.80 8.14
C ARG A 41 -1.41 -2.42 9.30
N PHE A 42 -2.71 -2.64 9.09
CA PHE A 42 -3.65 -3.22 10.09
C PHE A 42 -3.85 -4.72 9.89
N ASP A 43 -3.29 -5.30 8.83
CA ASP A 43 -3.31 -6.73 8.58
C ASP A 43 -2.47 -7.47 9.64
N ARG A 44 -3.02 -8.52 10.23
CA ARG A 44 -2.34 -9.36 11.23
C ARG A 44 -0.99 -9.87 10.72
N GLN A 45 -0.89 -10.22 9.42
CA GLN A 45 0.39 -10.59 8.82
C GLN A 45 1.38 -9.43 8.90
N ALA A 46 1.00 -8.21 8.53
CA ALA A 46 1.88 -7.05 8.59
C ALA A 46 2.34 -6.72 10.01
N LEU A 47 1.48 -6.92 11.02
CA LEU A 47 1.85 -6.75 12.43
C LEU A 47 2.90 -7.77 12.85
N ILE A 48 2.75 -9.05 12.44
CA ILE A 48 3.74 -10.11 12.72
C ILE A 48 5.06 -9.81 12.00
N LEU A 49 5.00 -9.41 10.72
CA LEU A 49 6.20 -9.05 9.95
C LEU A 49 6.98 -7.93 10.63
N LYS A 50 6.29 -6.90 11.12
CA LYS A 50 6.90 -5.79 11.85
C LYS A 50 7.53 -6.24 13.17
N ASP A 51 6.80 -7.01 13.99
CA ASP A 51 7.30 -7.56 15.26
C ASP A 51 8.58 -8.37 15.06
N LYS A 52 8.61 -9.26 14.05
CA LYS A 52 9.79 -10.07 13.74
C LYS A 52 10.97 -9.26 13.21
N TYR A 53 10.71 -8.16 12.50
CA TYR A 53 11.76 -7.24 12.10
C TYR A 53 12.29 -6.43 13.30
N ASP A 54 11.41 -5.88 14.12
CA ASP A 54 11.76 -5.08 15.29
C ASP A 54 12.54 -5.91 16.35
N SER A 55 12.23 -7.21 16.49
CA SER A 55 12.97 -8.13 17.35
C SER A 55 14.32 -8.62 16.78
N VAL A 56 14.72 -8.09 15.61
CA VAL A 56 15.99 -8.44 14.90
C VAL A 56 16.11 -9.93 14.60
N SER A 57 15.00 -10.66 14.55
CA SER A 57 15.00 -12.13 14.35
C SER A 57 15.53 -12.57 12.98
N ILE A 58 15.42 -11.70 11.96
CA ILE A 58 15.95 -11.95 10.62
C ILE A 58 17.32 -11.30 10.36
N GLY A 59 17.86 -10.56 11.32
CA GLY A 59 19.11 -9.80 11.18
C GLY A 59 18.95 -8.58 10.27
N ASP A 60 20.06 -8.16 9.65
CA ASP A 60 20.09 -7.00 8.77
C ASP A 60 19.38 -7.28 7.44
N PRO A 61 18.55 -6.35 6.92
CA PRO A 61 17.83 -6.58 5.69
C PRO A 61 18.79 -6.60 4.48
N LEU A 62 18.60 -7.57 3.58
CA LEU A 62 19.37 -7.72 2.35
C LEU A 62 18.54 -7.33 1.14
N TYR A 63 17.36 -7.92 1.00
CA TYR A 63 16.40 -7.57 -0.03
C TYR A 63 14.97 -7.94 0.36
N SER A 64 14.03 -7.33 -0.34
CA SER A 64 12.61 -7.69 -0.32
C SER A 64 12.09 -7.83 -1.74
N TRP A 65 11.11 -8.70 -1.95
CA TRP A 65 10.29 -8.65 -3.14
C TRP A 65 8.81 -8.73 -2.79
N SER A 66 7.99 -8.12 -3.65
CA SER A 66 6.55 -8.15 -3.51
C SER A 66 5.92 -8.29 -4.89
N GLU A 67 4.94 -9.17 -5.00
CA GLU A 67 4.09 -9.30 -6.15
C GLU A 67 2.70 -8.80 -5.82
N TYR A 68 2.09 -8.03 -6.73
CA TYR A 68 0.70 -7.65 -6.63
C TYR A 68 0.08 -7.57 -8.01
N SER A 69 -0.76 -8.54 -8.31
CA SER A 69 -1.46 -8.62 -9.57
C SER A 69 -2.97 -8.53 -9.37
N GLN A 70 -3.67 -8.10 -10.42
CA GLN A 70 -5.13 -8.08 -10.46
C GLN A 70 -5.65 -8.53 -11.82
N LYS A 71 -6.88 -9.07 -11.79
CA LYS A 71 -7.60 -9.49 -13.00
C LYS A 71 -7.78 -8.33 -13.98
N LYS A 72 -7.63 -8.61 -15.28
CA LYS A 72 -7.81 -7.62 -16.37
C LYS A 72 -9.17 -6.91 -16.37
N ILE A 73 -10.18 -7.47 -15.73
CA ILE A 73 -11.50 -6.82 -15.55
C ILE A 73 -11.39 -5.50 -14.78
N VAL A 74 -10.37 -5.37 -13.89
CA VAL A 74 -10.18 -4.17 -13.07
C VAL A 74 -9.90 -2.94 -13.94
N PRO A 75 -8.82 -2.89 -14.77
CA PRO A 75 -8.59 -1.77 -15.66
C PRO A 75 -9.62 -1.66 -16.80
N GLU A 76 -10.14 -2.78 -17.30
CA GLU A 76 -11.08 -2.78 -18.43
C GLU A 76 -12.46 -2.24 -18.08
N LYS A 77 -12.98 -2.56 -16.89
CA LYS A 77 -14.36 -2.24 -16.50
C LYS A 77 -14.45 -1.34 -15.28
N PHE A 78 -13.83 -1.74 -14.15
CA PHE A 78 -14.02 -1.04 -12.89
C PHE A 78 -13.38 0.35 -12.88
N PHE A 79 -12.24 0.52 -13.56
CA PHE A 79 -11.48 1.75 -13.58
C PHE A 79 -11.50 2.46 -14.94
N LYS A 80 -12.34 2.04 -15.86
CA LYS A 80 -12.41 2.52 -17.24
C LYS A 80 -12.37 4.05 -17.35
N SER A 81 -13.06 4.76 -16.47
CA SER A 81 -13.18 6.23 -16.54
C SER A 81 -11.90 6.99 -16.15
N TRP A 82 -10.97 6.37 -15.43
CA TRP A 82 -9.79 7.05 -14.90
C TRP A 82 -8.47 6.29 -15.04
N VAL A 83 -8.50 5.03 -15.45
CA VAL A 83 -7.33 4.15 -15.54
C VAL A 83 -6.20 4.73 -16.40
N SER A 84 -6.51 5.43 -17.50
CA SER A 84 -5.50 6.06 -18.37
C SER A 84 -4.77 7.25 -17.73
N LYS A 85 -5.29 7.76 -16.61
CA LYS A 85 -4.64 8.81 -15.80
C LYS A 85 -3.84 8.24 -14.63
N ASN A 86 -3.76 6.91 -14.55
CA ASN A 86 -3.17 6.18 -13.44
C ASN A 86 -2.29 5.04 -13.99
N ASN A 87 -1.58 4.35 -13.11
CA ASN A 87 -0.87 3.12 -13.45
C ASN A 87 -0.89 2.13 -12.29
N VAL A 88 -0.48 0.90 -12.57
CA VAL A 88 -0.49 -0.19 -11.60
C VAL A 88 0.43 0.08 -10.39
N PHE A 89 1.52 0.85 -10.55
CA PHE A 89 2.38 1.24 -9.44
C PHE A 89 1.65 2.20 -8.48
N GLN A 90 0.96 3.22 -9.01
CA GLN A 90 0.17 4.16 -8.21
C GLN A 90 -0.95 3.46 -7.44
N TYR A 91 -1.58 2.47 -8.07
CA TYR A 91 -2.73 1.79 -7.47
C TYR A 91 -2.33 0.64 -6.55
N LEU A 92 -1.44 -0.25 -6.96
CA LEU A 92 -1.04 -1.45 -6.21
C LEU A 92 0.31 -1.28 -5.52
N GLY A 93 1.33 -0.84 -6.23
CA GLY A 93 2.71 -0.79 -5.75
C GLY A 93 2.89 0.05 -4.50
N ILE A 94 2.19 1.17 -4.42
CA ILE A 94 2.28 2.09 -3.28
C ILE A 94 1.95 1.45 -1.92
N HIS A 95 1.13 0.40 -1.90
CA HIS A 95 0.86 -0.36 -0.68
C HIS A 95 2.10 -1.06 -0.13
N TYR A 96 2.92 -1.63 -1.00
CA TYR A 96 4.14 -2.33 -0.59
C TYR A 96 5.32 -1.38 -0.35
N VAL A 97 5.32 -0.22 -1.00
CA VAL A 97 6.23 0.89 -0.65
C VAL A 97 5.96 1.36 0.78
N ASP A 98 4.69 1.55 1.11
CA ASP A 98 4.28 1.91 2.47
C ASP A 98 4.57 0.78 3.48
N LEU A 99 4.32 -0.47 3.10
CA LEU A 99 4.53 -1.62 3.97
C LEU A 99 6.01 -1.80 4.35
N ILE A 100 6.94 -1.68 3.41
CA ILE A 100 8.38 -1.71 3.70
C ILE A 100 8.76 -0.56 4.64
N ARG A 101 8.29 0.65 4.37
CA ARG A 101 8.51 1.79 5.27
C ARG A 101 7.98 1.51 6.68
N TYR A 102 6.78 0.96 6.80
CA TYR A 102 6.15 0.62 8.08
C TYR A 102 6.92 -0.45 8.85
N ILE A 103 7.31 -1.54 8.17
CA ILE A 103 8.03 -2.66 8.80
C ILE A 103 9.43 -2.23 9.25
N THR A 104 10.19 -1.55 8.36
CA THR A 104 11.63 -1.36 8.55
C THR A 104 12.02 0.04 9.03
N ASN A 105 11.10 0.98 9.07
CA ASN A 105 11.34 2.41 9.31
C ASN A 105 12.42 3.03 8.39
N SER A 106 12.65 2.41 7.21
CA SER A 106 13.70 2.79 6.26
C SER A 106 13.33 4.01 5.43
N LYS A 107 14.34 4.70 4.90
CA LYS A 107 14.19 5.83 3.97
C LYS A 107 14.51 5.39 2.55
N PRO A 108 13.67 5.69 1.55
CA PRO A 108 13.97 5.38 0.15
C PRO A 108 15.07 6.32 -0.36
N LYS A 109 15.98 5.80 -1.18
CA LYS A 109 17.12 6.52 -1.73
C LYS A 109 16.97 6.83 -3.22
N LYS A 110 16.64 5.79 -3.99
CA LYS A 110 16.41 5.87 -5.45
C LYS A 110 15.49 4.77 -5.90
N VAL A 111 14.90 4.95 -7.07
CA VAL A 111 14.01 3.97 -7.72
C VAL A 111 14.27 3.93 -9.22
N ILE A 112 14.13 2.75 -9.80
CA ILE A 112 13.98 2.51 -11.24
C ILE A 112 12.67 1.76 -11.45
N ALA A 113 11.93 2.13 -12.50
CA ALA A 113 10.67 1.46 -12.86
C ALA A 113 10.60 1.24 -14.38
N ILE A 114 10.20 0.04 -14.77
CA ILE A 114 10.08 -0.41 -16.16
C ILE A 114 8.63 -0.84 -16.38
N GLY A 115 7.98 -0.28 -17.39
CA GLY A 115 6.59 -0.57 -17.73
C GLY A 115 6.48 -1.32 -19.06
N GLN A 116 5.61 -2.34 -19.11
CA GLN A 116 5.26 -3.04 -20.35
C GLN A 116 3.86 -2.64 -20.80
N LYS A 117 3.70 -2.29 -22.09
CA LYS A 117 2.42 -1.90 -22.70
C LYS A 117 2.15 -2.80 -23.90
N ASN A 118 1.22 -3.70 -23.78
CA ASN A 118 0.85 -4.62 -24.85
C ASN A 118 -0.67 -4.84 -24.89
N TYR A 119 -1.22 -5.56 -23.92
CA TYR A 119 -2.62 -5.96 -23.87
C TYR A 119 -3.58 -4.77 -23.74
N LEU A 120 -3.38 -3.90 -22.76
CA LEU A 120 -4.25 -2.74 -22.50
C LEU A 120 -4.18 -1.72 -23.63
N LYS A 121 -3.01 -1.57 -24.28
CA LYS A 121 -2.86 -0.75 -25.51
C LYS A 121 -3.81 -1.23 -26.61
N GLY A 122 -3.91 -2.55 -26.81
CA GLY A 122 -4.86 -3.15 -27.77
C GLY A 122 -6.33 -2.94 -27.42
N LYS A 123 -6.64 -2.51 -26.19
CA LYS A 123 -7.98 -2.14 -25.72
C LYS A 123 -8.20 -0.62 -25.67
N ASN A 124 -7.32 0.18 -26.25
CA ASN A 124 -7.33 1.65 -26.20
C ASN A 124 -7.23 2.21 -24.76
N ILE A 125 -6.57 1.48 -23.87
CA ILE A 125 -6.30 1.90 -22.49
C ILE A 125 -4.83 2.27 -22.37
N ASN A 126 -4.54 3.56 -22.23
CA ASN A 126 -3.17 4.08 -22.23
C ASN A 126 -2.53 4.03 -20.84
N THR A 127 -2.28 2.81 -20.35
CA THR A 127 -1.51 2.56 -19.12
C THR A 127 -0.67 1.29 -19.30
N PRO A 128 0.45 1.10 -18.55
CA PRO A 128 1.18 -0.16 -18.58
C PRO A 128 0.33 -1.34 -18.10
N ASP A 129 0.46 -2.48 -18.76
CA ASP A 129 -0.09 -3.78 -18.34
C ASP A 129 0.57 -4.24 -17.04
N SER A 130 1.90 -4.06 -16.97
CA SER A 130 2.73 -4.40 -15.84
C SER A 130 3.79 -3.35 -15.61
N ILE A 131 4.23 -3.23 -14.35
CA ILE A 131 5.37 -2.42 -13.95
C ILE A 131 6.24 -3.25 -13.01
N GLN A 132 7.53 -3.31 -13.34
CA GLN A 132 8.56 -3.80 -12.44
C GLN A 132 9.32 -2.60 -11.89
N ALA A 133 9.62 -2.59 -10.59
CA ALA A 133 10.38 -1.52 -9.99
C ALA A 133 11.37 -2.05 -8.95
N ILE A 134 12.55 -1.43 -8.88
CA ILE A 134 13.53 -1.67 -7.82
C ILE A 134 13.72 -0.37 -7.06
N ILE A 135 13.57 -0.43 -5.75
CA ILE A 135 13.73 0.70 -4.84
C ILE A 135 14.90 0.38 -3.90
N GLU A 136 15.88 1.27 -3.82
CA GLU A 136 16.91 1.20 -2.82
C GLU A 136 16.46 1.92 -1.56
N TRP A 137 16.57 1.22 -0.43
CA TRP A 137 16.22 1.70 0.91
C TRP A 137 17.45 1.77 1.80
N GLN A 138 17.39 2.60 2.82
CA GLN A 138 18.38 2.63 3.90
C GLN A 138 17.64 2.62 5.24
N ASN A 139 17.96 1.64 6.09
CA ASN A 139 17.37 1.54 7.42
C ASN A 139 17.95 2.59 8.40
N PRO A 140 17.40 2.74 9.60
CA PRO A 140 17.90 3.70 10.60
C PRO A 140 19.36 3.46 11.02
N GLN A 141 19.86 2.21 10.89
CA GLN A 141 21.25 1.82 11.20
C GLN A 141 22.23 2.13 10.04
N GLY A 142 21.71 2.68 8.92
CA GLY A 142 22.54 3.01 7.75
C GLY A 142 22.72 1.88 6.74
N ILE A 143 22.10 0.71 6.97
CA ILE A 143 22.21 -0.47 6.09
C ILE A 143 21.30 -0.28 4.89
N SER A 144 21.88 -0.46 3.70
CA SER A 144 21.15 -0.40 2.43
C SER A 144 20.65 -1.77 2.02
N PHE A 145 19.42 -1.82 1.48
CA PHE A 145 18.82 -3.01 0.89
C PHE A 145 17.90 -2.62 -0.26
N THR A 146 17.47 -3.60 -1.05
CA THR A 146 16.59 -3.35 -2.20
C THR A 146 15.21 -3.97 -1.99
N GLN A 147 14.19 -3.30 -2.55
CA GLN A 147 12.85 -3.84 -2.72
C GLN A 147 12.54 -3.96 -4.20
N THR A 148 12.17 -5.16 -4.65
CA THR A 148 11.65 -5.40 -5.99
C THR A 148 10.14 -5.51 -5.95
N LEU A 149 9.46 -4.77 -6.82
CA LEU A 149 8.00 -4.81 -7.01
C LEU A 149 7.68 -5.40 -8.37
N LEU A 150 6.81 -6.40 -8.40
CA LEU A 150 6.26 -7.05 -9.58
C LEU A 150 4.75 -6.79 -9.60
N LEU A 151 4.31 -5.94 -10.52
CA LEU A 151 2.94 -5.43 -10.52
C LEU A 151 2.30 -5.65 -11.87
N ASN A 152 1.06 -6.17 -11.91
CA ASN A 152 0.33 -6.28 -13.17
C ASN A 152 -1.19 -6.09 -13.00
N TRP A 153 -1.84 -5.73 -14.10
CA TRP A 153 -3.29 -5.55 -14.23
C TRP A 153 -3.90 -6.46 -15.30
N VAL A 154 -3.22 -7.56 -15.63
CA VAL A 154 -3.60 -8.41 -16.75
C VAL A 154 -3.73 -9.89 -16.38
N ASP A 155 -3.94 -10.17 -15.12
CA ASP A 155 -4.21 -11.54 -14.69
C ASP A 155 -5.44 -12.11 -15.40
N PRO A 156 -5.44 -13.41 -15.72
CA PRO A 156 -6.57 -14.10 -16.33
C PRO A 156 -7.85 -13.96 -15.51
N LYS A 157 -9.00 -14.03 -16.19
CA LYS A 157 -10.32 -13.91 -15.54
C LYS A 157 -10.60 -15.02 -14.54
N ASN A 158 -10.06 -16.20 -14.79
CA ASN A 158 -10.28 -17.43 -14.02
C ASN A 158 -9.23 -17.70 -12.95
N THR A 159 -8.43 -16.69 -12.55
CA THR A 159 -7.63 -16.80 -11.31
C THR A 159 -8.55 -16.94 -10.10
N THR A 160 -8.09 -17.66 -9.07
CA THR A 160 -8.91 -18.02 -7.92
C THR A 160 -9.26 -16.86 -6.98
N ALA A 161 -8.57 -15.72 -7.11
CA ALA A 161 -8.86 -14.51 -6.37
C ALA A 161 -8.88 -13.29 -7.29
N MET A 162 -9.45 -12.16 -6.84
CA MET A 162 -9.41 -10.89 -7.57
C MET A 162 -7.97 -10.37 -7.71
N SER A 163 -7.14 -10.65 -6.71
CA SER A 163 -5.75 -10.22 -6.63
C SER A 163 -4.87 -11.35 -6.11
N ASP A 164 -3.67 -11.48 -6.69
CA ASP A 164 -2.59 -12.29 -6.14
C ASP A 164 -1.57 -11.36 -5.48
N GLN A 165 -1.14 -11.68 -4.25
CA GLN A 165 -0.34 -10.78 -3.45
C GLN A 165 0.61 -11.56 -2.56
N ASN A 166 1.91 -11.41 -2.83
CA ASN A 166 2.98 -12.07 -2.11
C ASN A 166 4.00 -11.05 -1.62
N PHE A 167 4.62 -11.32 -0.48
CA PHE A 167 5.65 -10.51 0.11
C PHE A 167 6.73 -11.39 0.74
N LYS A 168 7.99 -10.99 0.54
CA LYS A 168 9.15 -11.61 1.20
C LYS A 168 10.15 -10.53 1.60
N LEU A 169 10.69 -10.65 2.82
CA LEU A 169 11.83 -9.88 3.29
C LEU A 169 12.90 -10.85 3.78
N VAL A 170 14.12 -10.73 3.25
CA VAL A 170 15.26 -11.57 3.55
C VAL A 170 16.31 -10.73 4.28
N GLY A 171 16.82 -11.25 5.36
CA GLY A 171 17.89 -10.67 6.15
C GLY A 171 19.04 -11.65 6.37
N THR A 172 20.08 -11.22 7.08
CA THR A 172 21.32 -11.97 7.29
C THR A 172 21.16 -13.22 8.17
N LYS A 173 20.08 -13.29 8.97
CA LYS A 173 19.81 -14.41 9.88
C LYS A 173 18.55 -15.20 9.53
N GLY A 174 17.76 -14.73 8.55
CA GLY A 174 16.53 -15.41 8.20
C GLY A 174 15.67 -14.65 7.21
N ARG A 175 14.46 -15.12 7.01
CA ARG A 175 13.48 -14.49 6.12
C ARG A 175 12.08 -14.58 6.68
N ILE A 176 11.23 -13.67 6.26
CA ILE A 176 9.80 -13.67 6.55
C ILE A 176 9.02 -13.55 5.25
N GLU A 177 7.94 -14.30 5.15
CA GLU A 177 7.11 -14.40 3.96
C GLU A 177 5.64 -14.23 4.33
N SER A 178 4.84 -13.66 3.43
CA SER A 178 3.39 -13.63 3.59
C SER A 178 2.69 -13.78 2.24
N ASP A 179 1.58 -14.52 2.24
CA ASP A 179 0.69 -14.69 1.13
C ASP A 179 -0.69 -14.13 1.52
N GLN A 180 -1.21 -13.19 0.75
CA GLN A 180 -2.51 -12.58 1.05
C GLN A 180 -3.68 -13.19 0.28
N LYS A 181 -3.42 -14.08 -0.66
CA LYS A 181 -4.44 -14.87 -1.36
C LYS A 181 -4.76 -16.15 -0.58
N ASN A 182 -3.73 -16.94 -0.25
CA ASN A 182 -3.90 -18.23 0.40
C ASN A 182 -3.93 -18.05 1.92
N ARG A 183 -5.11 -17.78 2.46
CA ARG A 183 -5.33 -17.59 3.90
C ARG A 183 -6.16 -18.69 4.53
N GLY A 184 -6.15 -19.88 3.90
CA GLY A 184 -6.74 -21.09 4.44
C GLY A 184 -8.21 -21.29 4.12
N VAL A 185 -8.85 -20.43 3.32
CA VAL A 185 -10.24 -20.60 2.88
C VAL A 185 -10.29 -20.71 1.37
N ARG A 186 -10.71 -21.87 0.88
CA ARG A 186 -10.96 -22.15 -0.55
C ARG A 186 -12.36 -22.71 -0.74
N ILE A 187 -13.09 -22.17 -1.70
CA ILE A 187 -14.41 -22.63 -2.10
C ILE A 187 -14.28 -23.31 -3.45
N VAL A 188 -14.88 -24.49 -3.56
CA VAL A 188 -15.00 -25.26 -4.81
C VAL A 188 -16.46 -25.64 -4.95
N GLU A 189 -17.13 -25.11 -5.97
CA GLU A 189 -18.57 -25.33 -6.22
C GLU A 189 -18.78 -25.86 -7.63
N GLU A 190 -19.70 -26.79 -7.78
CA GLU A 190 -20.08 -27.33 -9.08
C GLU A 190 -20.69 -26.23 -9.96
N GLY A 191 -20.27 -26.16 -11.22
CA GLY A 191 -20.74 -25.14 -12.18
C GLY A 191 -20.19 -23.72 -11.94
N SER A 192 -19.27 -23.54 -10.98
CA SER A 192 -18.62 -22.28 -10.66
C SER A 192 -17.09 -22.40 -10.81
N TYR A 193 -16.37 -21.40 -10.36
CA TYR A 193 -14.91 -21.39 -10.34
C TYR A 193 -14.39 -21.62 -8.91
N ILE A 194 -13.12 -22.04 -8.83
CA ILE A 194 -12.44 -22.13 -7.52
C ILE A 194 -12.14 -20.72 -7.02
N GLU A 195 -12.52 -20.42 -5.77
CA GLU A 195 -12.28 -19.13 -5.15
C GLU A 195 -11.39 -19.27 -3.90
N ASP A 196 -10.29 -18.52 -3.85
CA ASP A 196 -9.52 -18.31 -2.63
C ASP A 196 -9.97 -17.01 -1.96
N ILE A 197 -10.44 -17.12 -0.74
CA ILE A 197 -11.00 -16.00 0.01
C ILE A 197 -9.99 -15.50 1.03
N ASN A 198 -9.80 -14.17 1.07
CA ASN A 198 -9.13 -13.52 2.19
C ASN A 198 -10.17 -13.22 3.29
N PRO A 199 -10.21 -14.01 4.38
CA PRO A 199 -11.18 -13.83 5.45
C PRO A 199 -10.89 -12.58 6.30
N ASP A 200 -9.68 -12.07 6.28
CA ASP A 200 -9.22 -11.02 7.20
C ASP A 200 -9.41 -9.60 6.66
N PHE A 201 -9.79 -9.42 5.37
CA PHE A 201 -9.86 -8.08 4.78
C PHE A 201 -11.09 -7.29 5.21
N CYS A 202 -12.29 -7.81 4.90
CA CYS A 202 -13.55 -7.15 5.20
C CYS A 202 -14.67 -8.19 5.13
N ARG A 203 -15.23 -8.59 6.27
CA ARG A 203 -16.27 -9.61 6.36
C ARG A 203 -17.34 -9.23 7.38
N VAL A 204 -18.54 -9.76 7.17
CA VAL A 204 -19.60 -9.69 8.14
C VAL A 204 -19.42 -10.83 9.15
N TYR A 205 -19.31 -10.48 10.41
CA TYR A 205 -19.22 -11.42 11.53
C TYR A 205 -20.41 -11.25 12.46
N GLY A 206 -21.07 -12.35 12.77
CA GLY A 206 -22.13 -12.41 13.77
C GLY A 206 -23.26 -11.42 13.52
N THR A 207 -24.42 -11.91 13.22
CA THR A 207 -25.62 -11.09 13.12
C THR A 207 -26.49 -11.35 14.35
N ILE A 208 -26.58 -10.35 15.23
CA ILE A 208 -27.75 -10.24 16.07
C ILE A 208 -28.83 -9.63 15.18
N PRO A 209 -30.11 -10.09 15.21
CA PRO A 209 -31.15 -9.48 14.40
C PRO A 209 -31.13 -7.94 14.49
N GLY A 210 -31.01 -7.26 13.34
CA GLY A 210 -30.89 -5.80 13.24
C GLY A 210 -29.48 -5.21 13.48
N LYS A 211 -28.42 -6.01 13.75
CA LYS A 211 -27.06 -5.51 13.91
C LYS A 211 -26.07 -6.29 13.04
N ILE A 212 -25.56 -5.64 12.00
CA ILE A 212 -24.48 -6.15 11.17
C ILE A 212 -23.15 -5.67 11.75
N ARG A 213 -22.21 -6.60 12.00
CA ARG A 213 -20.86 -6.30 12.46
C ARG A 213 -19.86 -6.59 11.34
N TRP A 214 -19.18 -5.56 10.89
CA TRP A 214 -18.10 -5.67 9.93
C TRP A 214 -16.75 -5.73 10.63
N GLU A 215 -15.87 -6.65 10.22
CA GLU A 215 -14.52 -6.83 10.74
C GLU A 215 -13.50 -7.05 9.63
N GLY A 216 -12.24 -6.99 9.99
CA GLY A 216 -11.09 -7.18 9.13
C GLY A 216 -10.23 -5.92 9.04
N TYR A 217 -9.02 -6.07 8.49
CA TYR A 217 -8.02 -4.99 8.52
C TYR A 217 -8.44 -3.75 7.69
N GLY A 218 -9.26 -3.90 6.65
CA GLY A 218 -9.86 -2.77 5.94
C GLY A 218 -10.79 -1.94 6.82
N ILE A 219 -11.58 -2.61 7.65
CA ILE A 219 -12.48 -1.95 8.61
C ILE A 219 -11.71 -1.39 9.80
N GLU A 220 -10.69 -2.11 10.29
CA GLU A 220 -9.90 -1.66 11.44
C GLU A 220 -9.12 -0.38 11.16
N SER A 221 -8.67 -0.15 9.92
CA SER A 221 -8.05 1.11 9.51
C SER A 221 -8.99 2.31 9.71
N ILE A 222 -10.27 2.15 9.33
CA ILE A 222 -11.30 3.19 9.47
C ILE A 222 -11.69 3.38 10.95
N LYS A 223 -11.91 2.27 11.68
CA LYS A 223 -12.23 2.31 13.12
C LYS A 223 -11.11 3.01 13.91
N THR A 224 -9.85 2.73 13.59
CA THR A 224 -8.71 3.36 14.24
C THR A 224 -8.69 4.86 13.99
N PHE A 225 -8.93 5.32 12.75
CA PHE A 225 -9.04 6.74 12.45
C PHE A 225 -10.13 7.42 13.28
N LEU A 226 -11.30 6.79 13.42
CA LEU A 226 -12.40 7.34 14.23
C LEU A 226 -12.06 7.39 15.73
N LYS A 227 -11.41 6.34 16.24
CA LYS A 227 -10.90 6.30 17.64
C LYS A 227 -9.87 7.42 17.87
N ASP A 228 -8.93 7.59 16.95
CA ASP A 228 -7.91 8.65 17.01
C ASP A 228 -8.57 10.05 17.06
N ILE A 229 -9.64 10.31 16.28
CA ILE A 229 -10.39 11.57 16.35
C ILE A 229 -10.99 11.80 17.74
N ILE A 230 -11.58 10.77 18.35
CA ILE A 230 -12.15 10.86 19.70
C ILE A 230 -11.06 11.22 20.73
N LEU A 231 -9.88 10.62 20.61
CA LEU A 231 -8.73 10.90 21.47
C LEU A 231 -8.20 12.34 21.26
N ILE A 232 -8.08 12.79 20.01
CA ILE A 232 -7.65 14.15 19.66
C ILE A 232 -8.62 15.20 20.24
N LYS A 233 -9.93 14.94 20.20
CA LYS A 233 -10.93 15.83 20.81
C LYS A 233 -10.71 16.01 22.32
N LYS A 234 -10.25 14.96 23.01
CA LYS A 234 -9.94 15.01 24.44
C LYS A 234 -8.56 15.64 24.71
N ASN A 235 -7.58 15.38 23.86
CA ASN A 235 -6.22 15.89 23.99
C ASN A 235 -5.58 16.18 22.64
N LYS A 236 -5.54 17.45 22.25
CA LYS A 236 -4.97 17.89 20.96
C LYS A 236 -3.47 17.65 20.82
N SER A 237 -2.72 17.48 21.92
CA SER A 237 -1.28 17.21 21.84
C SER A 237 -0.97 15.86 21.16
N LEU A 238 -1.93 14.92 21.16
CA LEU A 238 -1.82 13.62 20.49
C LEU A 238 -1.65 13.73 18.98
N LEU A 239 -2.06 14.83 18.34
CA LEU A 239 -1.84 15.06 16.90
C LEU A 239 -0.38 14.85 16.48
N LYS A 240 0.56 15.27 17.32
CA LYS A 240 1.99 15.13 17.04
C LYS A 240 2.46 13.68 17.19
N SER A 241 2.00 12.98 18.22
CA SER A 241 2.37 11.57 18.47
C SER A 241 1.81 10.61 17.42
N LEU A 242 0.68 10.94 16.80
CA LEU A 242 0.11 10.13 15.72
C LEU A 242 1.03 10.05 14.50
N ASP A 243 1.89 11.04 14.26
CA ASP A 243 2.87 10.99 13.17
C ASP A 243 3.91 9.85 13.31
N GLU A 244 4.07 9.31 14.51
CA GLU A 244 5.04 8.25 14.80
C GLU A 244 4.43 6.84 14.67
N VAL A 245 3.10 6.72 14.84
CA VAL A 245 2.44 5.41 14.95
C VAL A 245 1.33 5.18 13.92
N ARG A 246 0.93 6.21 13.16
CA ARG A 246 -0.18 6.12 12.21
C ARG A 246 0.28 6.47 10.78
N PRO A 247 -0.43 5.97 9.77
CA PRO A 247 -0.23 6.39 8.38
C PRO A 247 -0.78 7.80 8.15
N THR A 248 -0.10 8.81 8.71
CA THR A 248 -0.46 10.22 8.53
C THR A 248 -0.01 10.73 7.16
N PHE A 249 -0.48 11.92 6.77
CA PHE A 249 0.03 12.59 5.58
C PHE A 249 1.54 12.84 5.64
N LYS A 250 2.11 13.03 6.84
CA LYS A 250 3.55 13.18 7.02
C LYS A 250 4.28 11.86 6.74
N GLU A 251 3.76 10.74 7.22
CA GLU A 251 4.32 9.42 6.91
C GLU A 251 4.20 9.09 5.42
N ALA A 252 3.12 9.49 4.76
CA ALA A 252 2.91 9.31 3.33
C ALA A 252 3.89 10.09 2.44
N LEU A 253 4.71 11.01 2.99
CA LEU A 253 5.77 11.68 2.23
C LEU A 253 6.71 10.68 1.57
N TYR A 254 7.06 9.60 2.25
CA TYR A 254 7.98 8.57 1.75
C TYR A 254 7.39 7.83 0.54
N SER A 255 6.17 7.34 0.65
CA SER A 255 5.51 6.62 -0.44
C SER A 255 5.17 7.52 -1.62
N THR A 256 4.77 8.78 -1.37
CA THR A 256 4.51 9.76 -2.43
C THR A 256 5.78 10.17 -3.16
N ALA A 257 6.91 10.34 -2.45
CA ALA A 257 8.20 10.66 -3.06
C ALA A 257 8.70 9.51 -3.95
N VAL A 258 8.53 8.26 -3.51
CA VAL A 258 8.84 7.08 -4.34
C VAL A 258 7.93 7.02 -5.56
N LEU A 259 6.62 7.26 -5.39
CA LEU A 259 5.66 7.29 -6.50
C LEU A 259 6.04 8.34 -7.56
N GLU A 260 6.34 9.57 -7.15
CA GLU A 260 6.74 10.63 -8.06
C GLU A 260 8.02 10.27 -8.81
N ALA A 261 9.02 9.71 -8.11
CA ALA A 261 10.28 9.28 -8.70
C ALA A 261 10.11 8.06 -9.64
N ALA A 262 9.25 7.10 -9.31
CA ALA A 262 8.92 5.96 -10.17
C ALA A 262 8.20 6.40 -11.45
N ASN A 263 7.23 7.32 -11.34
CA ASN A 263 6.57 7.90 -12.51
C ASN A 263 7.58 8.66 -13.40
N TYR A 264 8.52 9.39 -12.79
CA TYR A 264 9.61 10.01 -13.56
C TYR A 264 10.45 8.98 -14.32
N SER A 265 10.85 7.89 -13.65
CA SER A 265 11.61 6.80 -14.27
C SER A 265 10.88 6.20 -15.47
N LEU A 266 9.58 5.86 -15.31
CA LEU A 266 8.73 5.33 -16.39
C LEU A 266 8.62 6.25 -17.61
N LEU A 267 8.60 7.56 -17.39
CA LEU A 267 8.48 8.56 -18.45
C LEU A 267 9.82 8.93 -19.11
N ASN A 268 10.95 8.53 -18.52
CA ASN A 268 12.30 8.89 -18.96
C ASN A 268 13.15 7.63 -19.18
N ASN A 269 12.66 6.71 -20.02
CA ASN A 269 13.40 5.53 -20.47
C ASN A 269 13.91 4.63 -19.33
N SER A 270 13.14 4.52 -18.26
CA SER A 270 13.47 3.65 -17.12
C SER A 270 14.84 3.93 -16.50
N VAL A 271 15.17 5.19 -16.28
CA VAL A 271 16.40 5.59 -15.59
C VAL A 271 16.25 5.57 -14.08
N TRP A 272 17.36 5.35 -13.36
CA TRP A 272 17.39 5.52 -11.92
C TRP A 272 17.08 6.97 -11.51
N LYS A 273 16.13 7.14 -10.62
CA LYS A 273 15.76 8.45 -10.06
C LYS A 273 15.98 8.49 -8.56
N LYS A 274 16.76 9.47 -8.08
CA LYS A 274 16.89 9.76 -6.64
C LYS A 274 15.55 10.16 -6.06
N VAL A 275 15.19 9.59 -4.91
CA VAL A 275 13.99 9.96 -4.13
C VAL A 275 14.38 11.15 -3.23
N LYS A 276 13.70 12.28 -3.41
CA LYS A 276 13.88 13.50 -2.60
C LYS A 276 12.61 13.69 -1.77
N ILE A 277 12.74 13.86 -0.45
CA ILE A 277 11.63 14.07 0.50
C ILE A 277 11.65 15.50 1.02
#